data_3a0ca4bc4bdd8be742b88f5118baded6
#
_entry.id   3a0ca4bc4bdd8be742b88f5118baded6
#
_cell.length_a   1.000
_cell.length_b   1.000
_cell.length_c   1.000
_cell.angle_alpha   90.00
_cell.angle_beta   90.00
_cell.angle_gamma   90.00
#
_symmetry.space_group_name_H-M   'P 1'
#
loop_
_entity.id
_entity.type
_entity.pdbx_description
1 polymer ?
#
loop_
_entity_poly.entity_id
_entity_poly.type
_entity_poly.pdbx_seq_one_letter_code
_entity_poly.pdbx_strand_id
1 'polypeptide(L)'
;MPYIVVVVDEMSDLMLVAGKEIENYIQKLSQMARAAGIHIIMATQRPSVDVITGTIKANFPTRISFQVSSKIDSRTILGEQGAEQLLGKGDMLFMSSANRIVRIHGPFVSENEIEKITNSIRAQGEPDYMDEITALETTGSVSAGESDGDEDELYTQAVDIIKSEGKASTSFLQRKLQIGYNRAARIIDMMEEKGIVSKANHVGKREVL
;
A
#
# COMPACT_ATOMS: atom_id res chain seq x y z
N MET A 1 -18.92 10.52 12.77
CA MET A 1 -18.31 10.20 11.45
C MET A 1 -19.16 9.12 10.78
N PRO A 2 -19.36 9.16 9.48
CA PRO A 2 -19.98 8.04 8.75
C PRO A 2 -19.07 6.81 8.83
N TYR A 3 -19.64 5.63 8.65
CA TYR A 3 -18.85 4.40 8.54
C TYR A 3 -18.07 4.41 7.23
N ILE A 4 -16.82 3.95 7.29
CA ILE A 4 -15.94 3.76 6.14
C ILE A 4 -15.74 2.27 5.94
N VAL A 5 -15.94 1.78 4.73
CA VAL A 5 -15.67 0.39 4.38
C VAL A 5 -14.54 0.35 3.36
N VAL A 6 -13.45 -0.32 3.71
CA VAL A 6 -12.30 -0.54 2.84
C VAL A 6 -12.37 -1.97 2.32
N VAL A 7 -12.38 -2.14 1.00
CA VAL A 7 -12.40 -3.46 0.36
C VAL A 7 -11.09 -3.66 -0.40
N VAL A 8 -10.38 -4.74 -0.08
CA VAL A 8 -9.18 -5.19 -0.76
C VAL A 8 -9.52 -6.50 -1.47
N ASP A 9 -9.56 -6.48 -2.79
CA ASP A 9 -10.02 -7.62 -3.60
C ASP A 9 -8.96 -8.72 -3.70
N GLU A 10 -7.69 -8.37 -3.92
CA GLU A 10 -6.59 -9.34 -3.99
C GLU A 10 -5.39 -8.86 -3.16
N MET A 11 -5.33 -9.36 -1.94
CA MET A 11 -4.28 -8.98 -1.00
C MET A 11 -2.88 -9.45 -1.42
N SER A 12 -2.79 -10.58 -2.16
CA SER A 12 -1.49 -11.10 -2.59
C SER A 12 -0.72 -10.13 -3.48
N ASP A 13 -1.42 -9.34 -4.31
CA ASP A 13 -0.79 -8.38 -5.20
C ASP A 13 -0.17 -7.21 -4.41
N LEU A 14 -0.82 -6.77 -3.34
CA LEU A 14 -0.25 -5.77 -2.42
C LEU A 14 0.99 -6.32 -1.69
N MET A 15 0.91 -7.56 -1.22
CA MET A 15 2.02 -8.20 -0.49
C MET A 15 3.25 -8.45 -1.36
N LEU A 16 3.08 -8.66 -2.68
CA LEU A 16 4.17 -8.82 -3.63
C LEU A 16 4.97 -7.51 -3.85
N VAL A 17 4.29 -6.36 -3.80
CA VAL A 17 4.92 -5.07 -4.06
C VAL A 17 5.69 -4.55 -2.86
N ALA A 18 5.11 -4.59 -1.66
CA ALA A 18 5.67 -3.99 -0.45
C ALA A 18 5.24 -4.73 0.82
N GLY A 19 5.40 -6.05 0.86
CA GLY A 19 4.81 -6.93 1.87
C GLY A 19 4.95 -6.48 3.32
N LYS A 20 6.17 -6.13 3.78
CA LYS A 20 6.39 -5.69 5.16
C LYS A 20 5.75 -4.33 5.47
N GLU A 21 5.78 -3.41 4.52
CA GLU A 21 5.17 -2.08 4.71
C GLU A 21 3.65 -2.19 4.74
N ILE A 22 3.08 -2.94 3.81
CA ILE A 22 1.64 -3.22 3.76
C ILE A 22 1.17 -3.91 5.05
N GLU A 23 1.89 -4.93 5.53
CA GLU A 23 1.58 -5.61 6.78
C GLU A 23 1.55 -4.63 7.97
N ASN A 24 2.54 -3.74 8.05
CA ASN A 24 2.60 -2.71 9.10
C ASN A 24 1.44 -1.71 8.99
N TYR A 25 1.09 -1.26 7.78
CA TYR A 25 -0.04 -0.35 7.59
C TYR A 25 -1.38 -1.00 7.92
N ILE A 26 -1.59 -2.25 7.50
CA ILE A 26 -2.78 -3.02 7.83
C ILE A 26 -2.87 -3.22 9.35
N GLN A 27 -1.77 -3.54 10.00
CA GLN A 27 -1.72 -3.69 11.46
C GLN A 27 -2.12 -2.39 12.17
N LYS A 28 -1.52 -1.26 11.80
CA LYS A 28 -1.86 0.04 12.36
C LYS A 28 -3.32 0.41 12.11
N LEU A 29 -3.78 0.23 10.86
CA LEU A 29 -5.14 0.54 10.48
C LEU A 29 -6.14 -0.31 11.26
N SER A 30 -5.95 -1.62 11.34
CA SER A 30 -6.85 -2.52 12.05
C SER A 30 -6.95 -2.24 13.56
N GLN A 31 -5.85 -1.80 14.19
CA GLN A 31 -5.84 -1.41 15.60
C GLN A 31 -6.62 -0.11 15.86
N MET A 32 -6.53 0.87 14.95
CA MET A 32 -7.17 2.17 15.09
C MET A 32 -8.58 2.23 14.46
N ALA A 33 -8.82 1.45 13.44
CA ALA A 33 -10.02 1.46 12.62
C ALA A 33 -11.30 1.20 13.42
N ARG A 34 -11.22 0.30 14.40
CA ARG A 34 -12.38 -0.08 15.23
C ARG A 34 -13.01 1.11 15.95
N ALA A 35 -12.17 1.96 16.54
CA ALA A 35 -12.65 3.14 17.26
C ALA A 35 -13.17 4.25 16.32
N ALA A 36 -12.66 4.28 15.09
CA ALA A 36 -13.03 5.26 14.08
C ALA A 36 -14.25 4.84 13.21
N GLY A 37 -14.80 3.63 13.39
CA GLY A 37 -15.89 3.12 12.57
C GLY A 37 -15.45 2.73 11.15
N ILE A 38 -14.20 2.32 10.98
CA ILE A 38 -13.66 1.80 9.71
C ILE A 38 -13.75 0.28 9.72
N HIS A 39 -14.32 -0.28 8.69
CA HIS A 39 -14.45 -1.72 8.46
C HIS A 39 -13.59 -2.13 7.29
N ILE A 40 -12.86 -3.24 7.43
CA ILE A 40 -11.94 -3.73 6.41
C ILE A 40 -12.38 -5.12 5.98
N ILE A 41 -12.59 -5.30 4.68
CA ILE A 41 -12.84 -6.60 4.04
C ILE A 41 -11.65 -6.91 3.16
N MET A 42 -10.95 -8.00 3.45
CA MET A 42 -9.80 -8.42 2.65
C MET A 42 -10.06 -9.77 2.03
N ALA A 43 -9.79 -9.88 0.73
CA ALA A 43 -9.88 -11.11 -0.02
C ALA A 43 -8.55 -11.45 -0.69
N THR A 44 -8.36 -12.73 -0.98
CA THR A 44 -7.25 -13.23 -1.79
C THR A 44 -7.61 -14.57 -2.41
N GLN A 45 -7.17 -14.79 -3.63
CA GLN A 45 -7.25 -16.08 -4.32
C GLN A 45 -5.99 -16.94 -4.11
N ARG A 46 -4.97 -16.38 -3.40
CA ARG A 46 -3.69 -17.04 -3.14
C ARG A 46 -3.45 -17.19 -1.64
N PRO A 47 -4.04 -18.22 -0.99
CA PRO A 47 -3.96 -18.40 0.45
C PRO A 47 -2.59 -18.98 0.88
N SER A 48 -1.51 -18.25 0.64
CA SER A 48 -0.17 -18.63 1.10
C SER A 48 0.14 -18.05 2.49
N VAL A 49 1.12 -18.62 3.17
CA VAL A 49 1.58 -18.13 4.48
C VAL A 49 2.24 -16.75 4.41
N ASP A 50 2.76 -16.39 3.25
CA ASP A 50 3.37 -15.08 2.99
C ASP A 50 2.31 -13.97 2.80
N VAL A 51 1.10 -14.34 2.42
CA VAL A 51 -0.05 -13.44 2.25
C VAL A 51 -0.88 -13.39 3.53
N ILE A 52 -1.26 -14.55 4.07
CA ILE A 52 -2.07 -14.67 5.30
C ILE A 52 -1.13 -14.93 6.48
N THR A 53 -0.36 -13.91 6.83
CA THR A 53 0.64 -13.98 7.91
C THR A 53 0.01 -14.10 9.30
N GLY A 54 0.84 -14.39 10.29
CA GLY A 54 0.41 -14.40 11.70
C GLY A 54 -0.16 -13.06 12.16
N THR A 55 0.45 -11.96 11.73
CA THR A 55 -0.02 -10.58 12.02
C THR A 55 -1.40 -10.33 11.44
N ILE A 56 -1.62 -10.72 10.18
CA ILE A 56 -2.93 -10.60 9.52
C ILE A 56 -3.98 -11.42 10.27
N LYS A 57 -3.69 -12.70 10.59
CA LYS A 57 -4.63 -13.56 11.34
C LYS A 57 -4.99 -13.02 12.71
N ALA A 58 -4.04 -12.41 13.41
CA ALA A 58 -4.27 -11.82 14.72
C ALA A 58 -5.21 -10.60 14.69
N ASN A 59 -5.13 -9.81 13.62
CA ASN A 59 -5.94 -8.60 13.46
C ASN A 59 -7.29 -8.85 12.75
N PHE A 60 -7.40 -9.97 12.02
CA PHE A 60 -8.61 -10.41 11.33
C PHE A 60 -9.06 -11.80 11.85
N PRO A 61 -9.63 -11.84 13.05
CA PRO A 61 -10.04 -13.11 13.67
C PRO A 61 -11.27 -13.73 13.00
N THR A 62 -12.12 -12.93 12.38
CA THR A 62 -13.26 -13.42 11.58
C THR A 62 -12.78 -13.74 10.17
N ARG A 63 -12.94 -14.98 9.75
CA ARG A 63 -12.45 -15.46 8.46
C ARG A 63 -13.47 -16.32 7.75
N ILE A 64 -13.48 -16.23 6.43
CA ILE A 64 -14.30 -17.03 5.55
C ILE A 64 -13.39 -17.75 4.57
N SER A 65 -13.61 -19.05 4.38
CA SER A 65 -12.97 -19.81 3.31
C SER A 65 -14.05 -20.44 2.44
N PHE A 66 -13.98 -20.16 1.16
CA PHE A 66 -14.65 -20.97 0.14
C PHE A 66 -13.86 -22.23 -0.15
N GLN A 67 -14.30 -23.02 -1.11
CA GLN A 67 -13.59 -24.23 -1.51
C GLN A 67 -12.14 -23.90 -1.93
N VAL A 68 -11.20 -24.65 -1.40
CA VAL A 68 -9.78 -24.56 -1.74
C VAL A 68 -9.27 -25.90 -2.28
N SER A 69 -8.13 -25.88 -2.96
CA SER A 69 -7.57 -27.09 -3.59
C SER A 69 -6.86 -28.03 -2.62
N SER A 70 -6.41 -27.54 -1.46
CA SER A 70 -5.61 -28.35 -0.54
C SER A 70 -5.97 -28.14 0.93
N LYS A 71 -5.65 -29.15 1.75
CA LYS A 71 -5.70 -29.06 3.22
C LYS A 71 -4.76 -28.01 3.79
N ILE A 72 -3.66 -27.72 3.08
CA ILE A 72 -2.67 -26.70 3.47
C ILE A 72 -3.31 -25.33 3.38
N ASP A 73 -4.01 -25.04 2.29
CA ASP A 73 -4.71 -23.77 2.08
C ASP A 73 -5.79 -23.55 3.13
N SER A 74 -6.58 -24.60 3.43
CA SER A 74 -7.58 -24.55 4.52
C SER A 74 -6.95 -24.18 5.86
N ARG A 75 -5.84 -24.81 6.22
CA ARG A 75 -5.10 -24.50 7.46
C ARG A 75 -4.50 -23.10 7.43
N THR A 76 -4.03 -22.64 6.28
CA THR A 76 -3.49 -21.30 6.13
C THR A 76 -4.56 -20.24 6.42
N ILE A 77 -5.78 -20.43 5.95
CA ILE A 77 -6.88 -19.49 6.16
C ILE A 77 -7.48 -19.65 7.57
N LEU A 78 -7.92 -20.85 7.91
CA LEU A 78 -8.76 -21.11 9.07
C LEU A 78 -7.99 -21.65 10.30
N GLY A 79 -6.77 -22.11 10.11
CA GLY A 79 -6.04 -22.86 11.13
C GLY A 79 -6.39 -24.36 11.17
N GLU A 80 -7.47 -24.77 10.50
CA GLU A 80 -7.98 -26.12 10.45
C GLU A 80 -8.23 -26.59 9.01
N GLN A 81 -8.29 -27.90 8.80
CA GLN A 81 -8.67 -28.48 7.51
C GLN A 81 -10.21 -28.54 7.37
N GLY A 82 -10.69 -28.67 6.15
CA GLY A 82 -12.11 -28.84 5.86
C GLY A 82 -12.60 -28.03 4.66
N ALA A 83 -11.99 -26.91 4.37
CA ALA A 83 -12.41 -26.08 3.21
C ALA A 83 -12.13 -26.78 1.86
N GLU A 84 -11.21 -27.74 1.82
CA GLU A 84 -10.96 -28.57 0.63
C GLU A 84 -12.11 -29.55 0.34
N GLN A 85 -13.02 -29.75 1.28
CA GLN A 85 -14.17 -30.67 1.14
C GLN A 85 -15.47 -29.93 0.80
N LEU A 86 -15.42 -28.61 0.62
CA LEU A 86 -16.57 -27.80 0.26
C LEU A 86 -17.00 -28.08 -1.19
N LEU A 87 -18.29 -27.86 -1.44
CA LEU A 87 -18.92 -28.18 -2.73
C LEU A 87 -18.76 -27.09 -3.79
N GLY A 88 -18.23 -25.91 -3.43
CA GLY A 88 -18.19 -24.72 -4.28
C GLY A 88 -19.53 -23.98 -4.34
N LYS A 89 -19.66 -23.04 -5.28
CA LYS A 89 -20.89 -22.27 -5.55
C LYS A 89 -21.53 -21.62 -4.30
N GLY A 90 -20.70 -21.02 -3.45
CA GLY A 90 -21.15 -20.34 -2.23
C GLY A 90 -21.11 -21.17 -0.95
N ASP A 91 -20.76 -22.46 -1.04
CA ASP A 91 -20.48 -23.28 0.15
C ASP A 91 -19.20 -22.81 0.82
N MET A 92 -19.25 -22.47 2.11
CA MET A 92 -18.16 -21.83 2.81
C MET A 92 -18.02 -22.32 4.26
N LEU A 93 -16.83 -22.17 4.81
CA LEU A 93 -16.57 -22.25 6.24
C LEU A 93 -16.40 -20.83 6.80
N PHE A 94 -17.21 -20.48 7.75
CA PHE A 94 -17.16 -19.23 8.49
C PHE A 94 -16.53 -19.47 9.87
N MET A 95 -15.46 -18.79 10.17
CA MET A 95 -14.82 -18.78 11.47
C MET A 95 -15.09 -17.45 12.17
N SER A 96 -15.78 -17.52 13.31
CA SER A 96 -16.03 -16.36 14.16
C SER A 96 -14.77 -15.96 14.96
N SER A 97 -14.79 -14.76 15.53
CA SER A 97 -13.71 -14.28 16.43
C SER A 97 -13.47 -15.18 17.66
N ALA A 98 -14.40 -16.05 17.99
CA ALA A 98 -14.25 -17.06 19.04
C ALA A 98 -13.62 -18.38 18.54
N ASN A 99 -13.03 -18.40 17.35
CA ASN A 99 -12.44 -19.58 16.69
C ASN A 99 -13.43 -20.74 16.47
N ARG A 100 -14.73 -20.46 16.46
CA ARG A 100 -15.74 -21.46 16.14
C ARG A 100 -16.00 -21.47 14.64
N ILE A 101 -15.80 -22.62 14.01
CA ILE A 101 -16.06 -22.83 12.58
C ILE A 101 -17.47 -23.36 12.39
N VAL A 102 -18.21 -22.72 11.50
CA VAL A 102 -19.56 -23.10 11.08
C VAL A 102 -19.58 -23.19 9.56
N ARG A 103 -20.16 -24.26 9.02
CA ARG A 103 -20.41 -24.39 7.58
C ARG A 103 -21.68 -23.62 7.22
N ILE A 104 -21.58 -22.76 6.25
CA ILE A 104 -22.69 -21.96 5.73
C ILE A 104 -22.74 -22.15 4.22
N HIS A 105 -23.95 -22.32 3.69
CA HIS A 105 -24.16 -22.37 2.25
C HIS A 105 -24.76 -21.05 1.79
N GLY A 106 -23.90 -20.18 1.22
CA GLY A 106 -24.32 -18.92 0.60
C GLY A 106 -24.85 -19.13 -0.81
N PRO A 107 -25.62 -18.19 -1.35
CA PRO A 107 -26.07 -18.24 -2.74
C PRO A 107 -24.86 -18.02 -3.67
N PHE A 108 -24.87 -18.69 -4.79
CA PHE A 108 -23.95 -18.39 -5.89
C PHE A 108 -24.50 -17.20 -6.68
N VAL A 109 -23.68 -16.19 -6.92
CA VAL A 109 -23.99 -15.03 -7.75
C VAL A 109 -23.12 -15.11 -9.01
N SER A 110 -23.77 -15.13 -10.17
CA SER A 110 -23.08 -15.21 -11.46
C SER A 110 -22.58 -13.83 -11.91
N GLU A 111 -21.57 -13.80 -12.80
CA GLU A 111 -21.04 -12.55 -13.38
C GLU A 111 -22.13 -11.70 -14.03
N ASN A 112 -23.04 -12.33 -14.75
CA ASN A 112 -24.18 -11.64 -15.39
C ASN A 112 -25.12 -10.98 -14.37
N GLU A 113 -25.30 -11.58 -13.20
CA GLU A 113 -26.09 -10.98 -12.12
C GLU A 113 -25.35 -9.80 -11.49
N ILE A 114 -24.04 -9.94 -11.27
CA ILE A 114 -23.20 -8.85 -10.76
C ILE A 114 -23.24 -7.67 -11.72
N GLU A 115 -23.08 -7.88 -13.02
CA GLU A 115 -23.15 -6.83 -14.04
C GLU A 115 -24.48 -6.09 -14.01
N LYS A 116 -25.61 -6.82 -13.96
CA LYS A 116 -26.95 -6.21 -13.89
C LYS A 116 -27.12 -5.37 -12.63
N ILE A 117 -26.69 -5.88 -11.48
CA ILE A 117 -26.77 -5.16 -10.20
C ILE A 117 -25.91 -3.90 -10.25
N THR A 118 -24.66 -4.02 -10.72
CA THR A 118 -23.72 -2.91 -10.82
C THR A 118 -24.25 -1.81 -11.74
N ASN A 119 -24.80 -2.17 -12.90
CA ASN A 119 -25.41 -1.22 -13.84
C ASN A 119 -26.64 -0.54 -13.23
N SER A 120 -27.45 -1.27 -12.48
CA SER A 120 -28.61 -0.69 -11.76
C SER A 120 -28.16 0.32 -10.68
N ILE A 121 -27.09 0.02 -9.97
CA ILE A 121 -26.54 0.93 -8.94
C ILE A 121 -25.94 2.18 -9.61
N ARG A 122 -25.16 2.02 -10.68
CA ARG A 122 -24.61 3.15 -11.45
C ARG A 122 -25.68 4.11 -11.98
N ALA A 123 -26.84 3.58 -12.35
CA ALA A 123 -27.95 4.40 -12.82
C ALA A 123 -28.60 5.26 -11.72
N GLN A 124 -28.31 5.02 -10.44
CA GLN A 124 -28.89 5.73 -9.31
C GLN A 124 -28.13 7.00 -8.92
N GLY A 125 -26.89 7.16 -9.35
CA GLY A 125 -26.06 8.33 -9.04
C GLY A 125 -24.62 8.15 -9.48
N GLU A 126 -23.91 9.25 -9.56
CA GLU A 126 -22.46 9.29 -9.83
C GLU A 126 -21.70 9.29 -8.51
N PRO A 127 -20.53 8.60 -8.44
CA PRO A 127 -19.68 8.64 -7.26
C PRO A 127 -19.01 10.00 -7.13
N ASP A 128 -18.92 10.50 -5.91
CA ASP A 128 -18.12 11.68 -5.56
C ASP A 128 -16.73 11.21 -5.11
N TYR A 129 -15.75 11.33 -6.02
CA TYR A 129 -14.39 10.92 -5.75
C TYR A 129 -13.61 12.02 -5.04
N MET A 130 -12.89 11.65 -4.01
CA MET A 130 -11.96 12.54 -3.32
C MET A 130 -10.57 12.43 -3.97
N ASP A 131 -10.33 13.20 -5.01
CA ASP A 131 -9.07 13.18 -5.78
C ASP A 131 -7.85 13.54 -4.92
N GLU A 132 -8.04 14.28 -3.84
CA GLU A 132 -6.99 14.64 -2.88
C GLU A 132 -6.31 13.42 -2.24
N ILE A 133 -7.03 12.30 -2.07
CA ILE A 133 -6.48 11.07 -1.47
C ILE A 133 -5.48 10.40 -2.42
N THR A 134 -5.75 10.45 -3.72
CA THR A 134 -4.88 9.86 -4.75
C THR A 134 -3.73 10.79 -5.15
N ALA A 135 -3.90 12.12 -5.03
CA ALA A 135 -2.85 13.10 -5.30
C ALA A 135 -1.68 13.01 -4.30
N LEU A 136 -1.91 12.52 -3.09
CA LEU A 136 -0.86 12.29 -2.09
C LEU A 136 0.11 11.15 -2.45
N GLU A 137 -0.27 10.22 -3.31
CA GLU A 137 0.61 9.12 -3.73
C GLU A 137 1.69 9.52 -4.73
N THR A 138 1.51 10.60 -5.48
CA THR A 138 2.54 11.16 -6.38
C THR A 138 3.60 11.99 -5.66
N THR A 139 3.37 12.33 -4.38
CA THR A 139 4.33 13.06 -3.52
C THR A 139 4.82 12.23 -2.34
N GLY A 140 4.42 10.97 -2.27
CA GLY A 140 4.71 10.07 -1.13
C GLY A 140 6.08 9.40 -1.14
N SER A 141 7.14 10.18 -1.18
CA SER A 141 8.26 9.92 -0.28
C SER A 141 8.02 10.78 0.96
N VAL A 142 7.56 10.12 2.01
CA VAL A 142 7.30 10.72 3.31
C VAL A 142 8.55 11.43 3.79
N SER A 143 8.55 12.75 3.72
CA SER A 143 9.21 13.55 4.72
C SER A 143 8.12 14.26 5.51
N ALA A 144 8.04 13.95 6.79
CA ALA A 144 7.30 14.75 7.75
C ALA A 144 7.64 16.23 7.54
N GLY A 145 6.59 17.05 7.43
CA GLY A 145 6.56 18.49 7.59
C GLY A 145 7.85 19.25 7.34
N GLU A 146 8.00 19.82 6.15
CA GLU A 146 8.81 21.02 6.01
C GLU A 146 8.17 21.90 4.93
N SER A 147 7.90 23.11 5.33
CA SER A 147 7.28 24.19 4.58
C SER A 147 8.12 24.58 3.34
N ASP A 148 7.44 25.11 2.32
CA ASP A 148 7.97 25.66 1.06
C ASP A 148 9.13 26.68 1.25
N GLY A 149 9.30 27.23 2.46
CA GLY A 149 10.40 28.13 2.82
C GLY A 149 11.74 27.41 3.10
N ASP A 150 11.71 26.16 3.56
CA ASP A 150 12.90 25.39 3.93
C ASP A 150 13.62 24.75 2.71
N GLU A 151 12.89 24.53 1.62
CA GLU A 151 13.46 24.03 0.36
C GLU A 151 14.32 25.11 -0.34
N ASP A 152 13.96 26.38 -0.26
CA ASP A 152 14.71 27.48 -0.85
C ASP A 152 16.01 27.79 -0.06
N GLU A 153 15.99 27.69 1.26
CA GLU A 153 17.19 27.87 2.10
C GLU A 153 18.21 26.72 1.92
N LEU A 154 17.74 25.48 1.88
CA LEU A 154 18.58 24.30 1.66
C LEU A 154 19.17 24.27 0.25
N TYR A 155 18.41 24.68 -0.75
CA TYR A 155 18.88 24.83 -2.13
C TYR A 155 20.01 25.88 -2.21
N THR A 156 19.82 27.01 -1.58
CA THR A 156 20.83 28.09 -1.55
C THR A 156 22.11 27.63 -0.86
N GLN A 157 22.01 26.98 0.30
CA GLN A 157 23.15 26.38 1.01
C GLN A 157 23.88 25.32 0.17
N ALA A 158 23.13 24.49 -0.56
CA ALA A 158 23.68 23.47 -1.44
C ALA A 158 24.48 24.09 -2.60
N VAL A 159 23.98 25.16 -3.20
CA VAL A 159 24.67 25.92 -4.26
C VAL A 159 25.98 26.50 -3.75
N ASP A 160 25.97 27.13 -2.58
CA ASP A 160 27.19 27.71 -1.97
C ASP A 160 28.24 26.64 -1.66
N ILE A 161 27.84 25.49 -1.13
CA ILE A 161 28.72 24.36 -0.84
C ILE A 161 29.34 23.81 -2.14
N ILE A 162 28.56 23.62 -3.19
CA ILE A 162 29.05 23.10 -4.47
C ILE A 162 29.98 24.07 -5.13
N LYS A 163 29.69 25.37 -5.13
CA LYS A 163 30.54 26.41 -5.70
C LYS A 163 31.86 26.56 -4.93
N SER A 164 31.84 26.47 -3.60
CA SER A 164 33.03 26.59 -2.76
C SER A 164 33.96 25.38 -2.82
N GLU A 165 33.39 24.18 -2.92
CA GLU A 165 34.16 22.92 -2.87
C GLU A 165 34.45 22.32 -4.26
N GLY A 166 33.81 22.83 -5.31
CA GLY A 166 33.98 22.36 -6.70
C GLY A 166 33.60 20.91 -6.94
N LYS A 167 32.70 20.37 -6.13
CA LYS A 167 32.27 18.96 -6.19
C LYS A 167 30.78 18.84 -6.31
N ALA A 168 30.28 18.48 -7.51
CA ALA A 168 28.86 18.31 -7.81
C ALA A 168 28.47 16.82 -7.81
N SER A 169 28.28 16.21 -6.63
CA SER A 169 27.76 14.84 -6.54
C SER A 169 26.68 14.68 -5.47
N THR A 170 25.69 13.86 -5.75
CA THR A 170 24.58 13.56 -4.83
C THR A 170 25.08 13.05 -3.47
N SER A 171 26.04 12.13 -3.47
CA SER A 171 26.63 11.58 -2.24
C SER A 171 27.46 12.61 -1.44
N PHE A 172 27.99 13.62 -2.10
CA PHE A 172 28.71 14.71 -1.45
C PHE A 172 27.72 15.63 -0.72
N LEU A 173 26.63 16.06 -1.39
CA LEU A 173 25.58 16.87 -0.79
C LEU A 173 24.88 16.14 0.37
N GLN A 174 24.57 14.87 0.19
CA GLN A 174 23.98 14.05 1.24
C GLN A 174 24.79 14.10 2.53
N ARG A 175 26.12 13.97 2.46
CA ARG A 175 26.98 13.99 3.64
C ARG A 175 27.16 15.38 4.23
N LYS A 176 27.22 16.41 3.41
CA LYS A 176 27.45 17.80 3.87
C LYS A 176 26.20 18.41 4.51
N LEU A 177 25.04 18.18 3.93
CA LEU A 177 23.75 18.70 4.40
C LEU A 177 23.01 17.73 5.34
N GLN A 178 23.53 16.51 5.54
CA GLN A 178 22.89 15.44 6.34
C GLN A 178 21.45 15.13 5.91
N ILE A 179 21.17 15.16 4.61
CA ILE A 179 19.88 14.91 3.99
C ILE A 179 19.81 13.52 3.34
N GLY A 180 18.59 13.03 3.10
CA GLY A 180 18.39 11.77 2.37
C GLY A 180 18.85 11.84 0.91
N TYR A 181 19.21 10.67 0.33
CA TYR A 181 19.69 10.57 -1.05
C TYR A 181 18.73 11.21 -2.06
N ASN A 182 17.43 10.96 -1.94
CA ASN A 182 16.43 11.48 -2.87
C ASN A 182 16.36 13.02 -2.85
N ARG A 183 16.48 13.63 -1.67
CA ARG A 183 16.49 15.09 -1.52
C ARG A 183 17.77 15.69 -2.12
N ALA A 184 18.93 15.07 -1.88
CA ALA A 184 20.19 15.49 -2.49
C ALA A 184 20.18 15.35 -4.02
N ALA A 185 19.56 14.29 -4.57
CA ALA A 185 19.39 14.08 -6.00
C ALA A 185 18.51 15.18 -6.62
N ARG A 186 17.35 15.48 -6.04
CA ARG A 186 16.47 16.58 -6.49
C ARG A 186 17.20 17.94 -6.53
N ILE A 187 17.96 18.27 -5.49
CA ILE A 187 18.72 19.51 -5.43
C ILE A 187 19.75 19.56 -6.56
N ILE A 188 20.48 18.48 -6.82
CA ILE A 188 21.44 18.42 -7.96
C ILE A 188 20.74 18.53 -9.30
N ASP A 189 19.60 17.90 -9.50
CA ASP A 189 18.83 17.97 -10.75
C ASP A 189 18.30 19.39 -10.99
N MET A 190 17.81 20.07 -9.95
CA MET A 190 17.45 21.50 -10.02
C MET A 190 18.63 22.39 -10.35
N MET A 191 19.85 22.08 -9.87
CA MET A 191 21.06 22.83 -10.24
C MET A 191 21.46 22.58 -11.69
N GLU A 192 21.23 21.38 -12.22
CA GLU A 192 21.45 21.04 -13.62
C GLU A 192 20.47 21.81 -14.51
N GLU A 193 19.18 21.86 -14.15
CA GLU A 193 18.17 22.67 -14.87
C GLU A 193 18.49 24.16 -14.87
N LYS A 194 18.99 24.70 -13.76
CA LYS A 194 19.37 26.11 -13.62
C LYS A 194 20.77 26.42 -14.17
N GLY A 195 21.50 25.43 -14.75
CA GLY A 195 22.79 25.62 -15.37
C GLY A 195 23.94 25.89 -14.39
N ILE A 196 23.81 25.49 -13.13
CA ILE A 196 24.86 25.63 -12.11
C ILE A 196 25.85 24.46 -12.18
N VAL A 197 25.36 23.30 -12.58
CA VAL A 197 26.17 22.10 -12.81
C VAL A 197 25.92 21.52 -14.19
N SER A 198 26.93 20.85 -14.76
CA SER A 198 26.81 20.20 -16.06
C SER A 198 25.94 18.95 -16.01
N LYS A 199 25.47 18.48 -17.17
CA LYS A 199 24.88 17.15 -17.28
C LYS A 199 25.86 16.07 -16.85
N ALA A 200 25.34 15.01 -16.27
CA ALA A 200 26.15 13.86 -15.89
C ALA A 200 26.84 13.26 -17.12
N ASN A 201 28.16 13.09 -17.04
CA ASN A 201 28.93 12.39 -18.07
C ASN A 201 28.70 10.86 -18.00
N HIS A 202 29.30 10.10 -18.94
CA HIS A 202 29.16 8.62 -19.01
C HIS A 202 29.57 7.87 -17.75
N VAL A 203 30.24 8.53 -16.80
CA VAL A 203 30.68 7.97 -15.51
C VAL A 203 29.83 8.53 -14.34
N GLY A 204 28.76 9.30 -14.63
CA GLY A 204 27.90 9.90 -13.62
C GLY A 204 28.51 11.11 -12.89
N LYS A 205 29.63 11.65 -13.36
CA LYS A 205 30.22 12.88 -12.80
C LYS A 205 29.61 14.13 -13.45
N ARG A 206 29.31 15.12 -12.61
CA ARG A 206 28.90 16.48 -13.01
C ARG A 206 30.00 17.47 -12.62
N GLU A 207 30.17 18.51 -13.39
CA GLU A 207 31.13 19.59 -13.13
C GLU A 207 30.37 20.87 -12.77
N VAL A 208 30.96 21.72 -11.95
CA VAL A 208 30.41 23.02 -11.57
C VAL A 208 30.72 23.99 -12.70
N LEU A 209 29.68 24.70 -13.18
CA LEU A 209 29.77 25.64 -14.30
C LEU A 209 30.05 27.08 -13.82
#